data_0c83ddac103c6efd48fe68fb64d4c674
#
_entry.id   0c83ddac103c6efd48fe68fb64d4c674
#
_cell.length_a   1.000
_cell.length_b   1.000
_cell.length_c   1.000
_cell.angle_alpha   90.00
_cell.angle_beta   90.00
_cell.angle_gamma   90.00
#
_symmetry.space_group_name_H-M   'P 1'
#
loop_
_entity.id
_entity.type
_entity.pdbx_description
1 polymer ?
#
loop_
_entity_poly.entity_id
_entity_poly.type
_entity_poly.pdbx_seq_one_letter_code
_entity_poly.pdbx_strand_id
1 'polypeptide(L)'
;MARPAVARVASIMLDCNDLDGMVSFWGAILEVKEKNRFPGYVWMTRISRGGPALAFQQVSEKKATKNRLHLDLSTADPDALITHVEELGGERLHDHDIAGFHWTVCADPEGNEFCVTKSE
;
A
#
# COMPACT_ATOMS: atom_id res chain seq x y z
N MET A 1 5.11 -39.28 -8.35
CA MET A 1 3.99 -38.36 -8.60
C MET A 1 4.46 -36.95 -8.41
N ALA A 2 4.22 -36.11 -9.40
CA ALA A 2 4.63 -34.71 -9.32
C ALA A 2 3.71 -33.94 -8.37
N ARG A 3 4.29 -33.00 -7.62
CA ARG A 3 3.50 -32.07 -6.82
C ARG A 3 2.80 -31.07 -7.72
N PRO A 4 1.58 -30.61 -7.38
CA PRO A 4 0.99 -29.49 -8.08
C PRO A 4 1.92 -28.28 -7.98
N ALA A 5 1.96 -27.50 -9.06
CA ALA A 5 2.71 -26.25 -9.04
C ALA A 5 2.08 -25.26 -8.06
N VAL A 6 2.92 -24.56 -7.31
CA VAL A 6 2.50 -23.56 -6.33
C VAL A 6 3.15 -22.23 -6.71
N ALA A 7 2.41 -21.16 -6.59
CA ALA A 7 2.91 -19.83 -6.90
C ALA A 7 3.24 -19.05 -5.62
N ARG A 8 4.10 -18.06 -5.76
CA ARG A 8 4.40 -17.07 -4.72
C ARG A 8 4.02 -15.69 -5.25
N VAL A 9 3.62 -14.82 -4.34
CA VAL A 9 3.38 -13.43 -4.70
C VAL A 9 4.74 -12.73 -4.77
N ALA A 10 5.19 -12.45 -5.98
CA ALA A 10 6.49 -11.79 -6.20
C ALA A 10 6.40 -10.29 -5.97
N SER A 11 5.31 -9.66 -6.43
CA SER A 11 5.09 -8.23 -6.27
C SER A 11 3.60 -7.92 -6.17
N ILE A 12 3.31 -6.77 -5.56
CA ILE A 12 1.98 -6.19 -5.53
C ILE A 12 2.09 -4.94 -6.39
N MET A 13 1.38 -4.92 -7.53
CA MET A 13 1.45 -3.83 -8.49
C MET A 13 0.25 -2.92 -8.32
N LEU A 14 0.52 -1.63 -8.07
CA LEU A 14 -0.51 -0.60 -8.01
C LEU A 14 -0.47 0.22 -9.29
N ASP A 15 -1.60 0.32 -9.95
CA ASP A 15 -1.75 1.25 -11.07
C ASP A 15 -1.87 2.66 -10.51
N CYS A 16 -1.24 3.62 -11.14
CA CYS A 16 -1.23 4.99 -10.64
C CYS A 16 -1.10 5.99 -11.79
N ASN A 17 -1.43 7.24 -11.51
CA ASN A 17 -1.27 8.33 -12.48
C ASN A 17 0.06 9.06 -12.29
N ASP A 18 0.56 9.11 -11.06
CA ASP A 18 1.79 9.83 -10.70
C ASP A 18 2.78 8.87 -10.03
N LEU A 19 3.71 8.33 -10.82
CA LEU A 19 4.72 7.38 -10.32
C LEU A 19 5.53 7.97 -9.16
N ASP A 20 6.07 9.16 -9.33
CA ASP A 20 6.97 9.75 -8.34
C ASP A 20 6.22 10.07 -7.04
N GLY A 21 4.99 10.55 -7.15
CA GLY A 21 4.16 10.80 -5.97
C GLY A 21 3.85 9.53 -5.19
N MET A 22 3.57 8.44 -5.88
CA MET A 22 3.27 7.16 -5.24
C MET A 22 4.53 6.52 -4.62
N VAL A 23 5.66 6.63 -5.31
CA VAL A 23 6.95 6.16 -4.78
C VAL A 23 7.29 6.91 -3.49
N SER A 24 7.11 8.22 -3.47
CA SER A 24 7.38 9.03 -2.27
C SER A 24 6.47 8.67 -1.12
N PHE A 25 5.17 8.58 -1.38
CA PHE A 25 4.19 8.26 -0.33
C PHE A 25 4.44 6.87 0.27
N TRP A 26 4.39 5.84 -0.56
CA TRP A 26 4.51 4.47 -0.08
C TRP A 26 5.92 4.13 0.41
N GLY A 27 6.94 4.76 -0.20
CA GLY A 27 8.31 4.62 0.28
C GLY A 27 8.47 5.10 1.71
N ALA A 28 7.83 6.21 2.06
CA ALA A 28 7.87 6.75 3.41
C ALA A 28 7.02 5.93 4.39
N ILE A 29 5.81 5.52 3.97
CA ILE A 29 4.89 4.78 4.85
C ILE A 29 5.43 3.38 5.20
N LEU A 30 6.02 2.69 4.23
CA LEU A 30 6.50 1.32 4.41
C LEU A 30 8.00 1.23 4.61
N GLU A 31 8.72 2.35 4.58
CA GLU A 31 10.18 2.40 4.65
C GLU A 31 10.83 1.50 3.60
N VAL A 32 10.32 1.58 2.37
CA VAL A 32 10.89 0.89 1.23
C VAL A 32 11.49 1.90 0.26
N LYS A 33 12.44 1.46 -0.54
CA LYS A 33 13.18 2.32 -1.47
C LYS A 33 12.95 1.86 -2.90
N GLU A 34 13.08 2.78 -3.83
CA GLU A 34 13.08 2.43 -5.24
C GLU A 34 14.26 1.52 -5.55
N LYS A 35 13.99 0.41 -6.22
CA LYS A 35 15.00 -0.57 -6.59
C LYS A 35 15.28 -0.57 -8.09
N ASN A 36 14.22 -0.62 -8.91
CA ASN A 36 14.33 -0.62 -10.36
C ASN A 36 13.30 0.31 -10.95
N ARG A 37 13.69 1.03 -12.00
CA ARG A 37 12.80 1.92 -12.73
C ARG A 37 12.92 1.68 -14.21
N PHE A 38 11.76 1.57 -14.85
CA PHE A 38 11.65 1.47 -16.31
C PHE A 38 10.63 2.52 -16.77
N PRO A 39 10.58 2.88 -18.05
CA PRO A 39 9.53 3.79 -18.51
C PRO A 39 8.14 3.28 -18.15
N GLY A 40 7.43 4.02 -17.31
CA GLY A 40 6.09 3.68 -16.85
C GLY A 40 6.02 2.69 -15.67
N TYR A 41 7.14 2.25 -15.13
CA TYR A 41 7.16 1.26 -14.04
C TYR A 41 8.22 1.58 -13.00
N VAL A 42 7.88 1.32 -11.73
CA VAL A 42 8.84 1.38 -10.63
C VAL A 42 8.64 0.16 -9.73
N TRP A 43 9.72 -0.54 -9.40
CA TRP A 43 9.72 -1.58 -8.38
C TRP A 43 10.47 -1.07 -7.16
N MET A 44 9.82 -1.21 -6.00
CA MET A 44 10.44 -0.88 -4.71
C MET A 44 11.16 -2.10 -4.14
N THR A 45 11.91 -1.91 -3.08
CA THR A 45 12.45 -3.02 -2.30
C THR A 45 11.29 -3.80 -1.68
N ARG A 46 11.57 -4.99 -1.17
CA ARG A 46 10.53 -5.84 -0.58
C ARG A 46 9.90 -5.17 0.64
N ILE A 47 8.59 -5.37 0.81
CA ILE A 47 7.83 -4.81 1.93
C ILE A 47 8.36 -5.38 3.25
N SER A 48 8.71 -6.67 3.25
CA SER A 48 9.30 -7.33 4.39
C SER A 48 10.27 -8.38 3.91
N ARG A 49 11.12 -8.85 4.82
CA ARG A 49 12.09 -9.88 4.49
C ARG A 49 11.38 -11.15 3.98
N GLY A 50 11.72 -11.56 2.75
CA GLY A 50 11.09 -12.70 2.11
C GLY A 50 9.70 -12.43 1.55
N GLY A 51 9.17 -11.22 1.73
CA GLY A 51 7.85 -10.85 1.23
C GLY A 51 7.87 -10.31 -0.18
N PRO A 52 6.69 -9.91 -0.71
CA PRO A 52 6.61 -9.33 -2.04
C PRO A 52 7.17 -7.92 -2.08
N ALA A 53 7.56 -7.47 -3.26
CA ALA A 53 7.89 -6.07 -3.50
C ALA A 53 6.63 -5.29 -3.85
N LEU A 54 6.56 -4.03 -3.42
CA LEU A 54 5.54 -3.12 -3.92
C LEU A 54 6.05 -2.52 -5.22
N ALA A 55 5.17 -2.39 -6.20
CA ALA A 55 5.52 -1.85 -7.51
C ALA A 55 4.41 -0.97 -8.05
N PHE A 56 4.74 -0.10 -8.99
CA PHE A 56 3.80 0.86 -9.57
C PHE A 56 3.88 0.82 -11.08
N GLN A 57 2.73 0.92 -11.71
CA GLN A 57 2.60 1.05 -13.16
C GLN A 57 1.83 2.33 -13.46
N GLN A 58 2.42 3.20 -14.28
CA GLN A 58 1.72 4.41 -14.68
C GLN A 58 0.65 4.08 -15.70
N VAL A 59 -0.57 4.55 -15.44
CA VAL A 59 -1.72 4.39 -16.31
C VAL A 59 -2.39 5.74 -16.48
N SER A 60 -3.20 5.90 -17.53
CA SER A 60 -3.92 7.14 -17.77
C SER A 60 -5.28 7.18 -17.05
N GLU A 61 -5.86 6.02 -16.77
CA GLU A 61 -7.16 5.94 -16.12
C GLU A 61 -7.05 6.36 -14.66
N LYS A 62 -8.01 7.17 -14.20
CA LYS A 62 -8.11 7.54 -12.79
C LYS A 62 -8.90 6.49 -12.03
N LYS A 63 -8.59 6.36 -10.73
CA LYS A 63 -9.36 5.50 -9.85
C LYS A 63 -10.80 6.02 -9.78
N ALA A 64 -11.77 5.19 -10.09
CA ALA A 64 -13.18 5.57 -10.16
C ALA A 64 -14.06 4.85 -9.15
N THR A 65 -13.67 3.64 -8.72
CA THR A 65 -14.48 2.82 -7.83
C THR A 65 -13.64 2.33 -6.65
N LYS A 66 -14.32 1.75 -5.66
CA LYS A 66 -13.65 1.16 -4.50
C LYS A 66 -12.68 0.06 -4.95
N ASN A 67 -11.52 -0.01 -4.31
CA ASN A 67 -10.56 -1.09 -4.54
C ASN A 67 -11.16 -2.44 -4.18
N ARG A 68 -10.92 -3.42 -5.02
CA ARG A 68 -11.32 -4.80 -4.71
C ARG A 68 -10.25 -5.52 -3.90
N LEU A 69 -9.02 -5.02 -3.96
CA LEU A 69 -7.91 -5.46 -3.12
C LEU A 69 -7.43 -4.25 -2.32
N HIS A 70 -7.18 -4.43 -1.04
CA HIS A 70 -6.59 -3.37 -0.23
C HIS A 70 -5.51 -3.96 0.69
N LEU A 71 -4.60 -3.11 1.13
CA LEU A 71 -3.57 -3.49 2.07
C LEU A 71 -4.05 -3.22 3.50
N ASP A 72 -3.72 -4.11 4.42
CA ASP A 72 -3.90 -3.88 5.84
C ASP A 72 -2.54 -3.65 6.45
N LEU A 73 -2.35 -2.47 7.04
CA LEU A 73 -1.09 -2.11 7.70
C LEU A 73 -1.25 -2.24 9.20
N SER A 74 -0.26 -2.80 9.87
CA SER A 74 -0.24 -2.83 11.32
C SER A 74 0.90 -1.96 11.83
N THR A 75 0.67 -1.29 12.95
CA THR A 75 1.65 -0.37 13.55
C THR A 75 1.44 -0.34 15.05
N ALA A 76 2.50 -0.05 15.79
CA ALA A 76 2.40 0.12 17.24
C ALA A 76 1.63 1.38 17.61
N ASP A 77 1.59 2.38 16.73
CA ASP A 77 0.95 3.67 17.00
C ASP A 77 0.12 4.11 15.78
N PRO A 78 -1.16 3.65 15.71
CA PRO A 78 -2.02 4.01 14.58
C PRO A 78 -2.23 5.53 14.42
N ASP A 79 -2.38 6.26 15.53
CA ASP A 79 -2.62 7.70 15.45
C ASP A 79 -1.43 8.43 14.82
N ALA A 80 -0.21 8.07 15.22
CA ALA A 80 0.99 8.65 14.64
C ALA A 80 1.14 8.31 13.16
N LEU A 81 0.83 7.07 12.79
CA LEU A 81 0.89 6.66 11.38
C LEU A 81 -0.14 7.42 10.55
N ILE A 82 -1.37 7.56 11.04
CA ILE A 82 -2.43 8.27 10.32
C ILE A 82 -2.08 9.75 10.15
N THR A 83 -1.50 10.39 11.18
CA THR A 83 -1.01 11.76 11.06
C THR A 83 0.05 11.85 9.95
N HIS A 84 0.95 10.89 9.90
CA HIS A 84 2.00 10.84 8.86
C HIS A 84 1.40 10.64 7.47
N VAL A 85 0.39 9.78 7.35
CA VAL A 85 -0.35 9.60 6.10
C VAL A 85 -0.91 10.93 5.60
N GLU A 86 -1.56 11.68 6.49
CA GLU A 86 -2.14 12.98 6.13
C GLU A 86 -1.07 14.01 5.74
N GLU A 87 0.05 14.03 6.45
CA GLU A 87 1.17 14.92 6.12
C GLU A 87 1.76 14.62 4.74
N LEU A 88 1.70 13.36 4.31
CA LEU A 88 2.23 12.92 3.02
C LEU A 88 1.22 13.01 1.87
N GLY A 89 0.05 13.60 2.12
CA GLY A 89 -0.96 13.80 1.09
C GLY A 89 -2.02 12.72 1.01
N GLY A 90 -2.01 11.76 1.93
CA GLY A 90 -3.08 10.80 2.07
C GLY A 90 -4.23 11.36 2.88
N GLU A 91 -5.21 10.53 3.18
CA GLU A 91 -6.44 10.96 3.84
C GLU A 91 -6.94 9.90 4.78
N ARG A 92 -7.42 10.34 5.96
CA ARG A 92 -8.18 9.49 6.87
C ARG A 92 -9.63 9.51 6.41
N LEU A 93 -10.24 8.34 6.22
CA LEU A 93 -11.62 8.26 5.72
C LEU A 93 -12.60 7.96 6.84
N HIS A 94 -12.52 6.79 7.47
CA HIS A 94 -13.46 6.43 8.53
C HIS A 94 -12.92 5.31 9.41
N ASP A 95 -13.48 5.21 10.61
CA ASP A 95 -13.12 4.21 11.60
C ASP A 95 -14.18 3.12 11.68
N HIS A 96 -13.76 1.93 12.07
CA HIS A 96 -14.64 0.79 12.30
C HIS A 96 -14.26 0.06 13.57
N ASP A 97 -15.28 -0.44 14.27
CA ASP A 97 -15.12 -1.31 15.43
C ASP A 97 -16.05 -2.50 15.29
N ILE A 98 -15.49 -3.69 15.36
CA ILE A 98 -16.29 -4.92 15.38
C ILE A 98 -15.75 -5.80 16.49
N ALA A 99 -16.57 -6.07 17.50
CA ALA A 99 -16.23 -6.96 18.61
C ALA A 99 -14.91 -6.58 19.29
N GLY A 100 -14.65 -5.29 19.47
CA GLY A 100 -13.44 -4.79 20.08
C GLY A 100 -12.25 -4.69 19.15
N PHE A 101 -12.39 -5.11 17.90
CA PHE A 101 -11.37 -4.94 16.88
C PHE A 101 -11.57 -3.62 16.14
N HIS A 102 -10.59 -2.75 16.23
CA HIS A 102 -10.65 -1.41 15.64
C HIS A 102 -9.70 -1.27 14.46
N TRP A 103 -10.17 -0.63 13.38
CA TRP A 103 -9.30 -0.25 12.28
C TRP A 103 -9.77 1.06 11.67
N THR A 104 -8.83 1.76 11.03
CA THR A 104 -9.11 3.00 10.32
C THR A 104 -8.86 2.79 8.84
N VAL A 105 -9.82 3.20 8.02
CA VAL A 105 -9.64 3.20 6.56
C VAL A 105 -9.04 4.54 6.17
N CYS A 106 -7.94 4.47 5.40
CA CYS A 106 -7.25 5.63 4.86
C CYS A 106 -7.18 5.52 3.34
N ALA A 107 -6.78 6.60 2.70
CA ALA A 107 -6.52 6.61 1.26
C ALA A 107 -5.15 7.18 0.98
N ASP A 108 -4.48 6.67 -0.04
CA ASP A 108 -3.25 7.24 -0.54
C ASP A 108 -3.56 8.48 -1.39
N PRO A 109 -2.54 9.21 -1.90
CA PRO A 109 -2.79 10.45 -2.66
C PRO A 109 -3.63 10.27 -3.92
N GLU A 110 -3.76 9.06 -4.43
CA GLU A 110 -4.58 8.78 -5.61
C GLU A 110 -5.92 8.11 -5.27
N GLY A 111 -6.25 8.03 -3.97
CA GLY A 111 -7.54 7.50 -3.52
C GLY A 111 -7.57 6.00 -3.31
N ASN A 112 -6.43 5.31 -3.39
CA ASN A 112 -6.40 3.88 -3.08
C ASN A 112 -6.56 3.66 -1.59
N GLU A 113 -7.58 2.89 -1.21
CA GLU A 113 -7.89 2.65 0.19
C GLU A 113 -6.99 1.58 0.79
N PHE A 114 -6.61 1.80 2.03
CA PHE A 114 -5.89 0.83 2.85
C PHE A 114 -6.32 0.98 4.31
N CYS A 115 -6.09 -0.04 5.10
CA CYS A 115 -6.51 -0.04 6.49
C CYS A 115 -5.31 0.02 7.42
N VAL A 116 -5.51 0.65 8.57
CA VAL A 116 -4.49 0.76 9.63
C VAL A 116 -5.04 0.14 10.89
N THR A 117 -4.29 -0.80 11.47
CA THR A 117 -4.64 -1.45 12.73
C THR A 117 -3.47 -1.37 13.69
N LYS A 118 -3.76 -1.54 14.98
CA LYS A 118 -2.71 -1.62 15.99
C LYS A 118 -2.12 -3.02 16.01
N SER A 119 -0.79 -3.10 15.96
CA SER A 119 -0.10 -4.38 16.10
C SER A 119 -0.18 -4.87 17.54
N GLU A 120 -0.20 -6.17 17.68
CA GLU A 120 -0.23 -6.81 18.99
C GLU A 120 1.15 -6.80 19.68
#